data_9a61d6c97003332cd9d02f17a8b4789a
#
_entry.id   9a61d6c97003332cd9d02f17a8b4789a
#
_cell.length_a   1.000
_cell.length_b   1.000
_cell.length_c   1.000
_cell.angle_alpha   90.00
_cell.angle_beta   90.00
_cell.angle_gamma   90.00
#
_symmetry.space_group_name_H-M   'P 1'
#
loop_
_entity.id
_entity.type
_entity.pdbx_description
1 polymer ?
#
loop_
_entity_poly.entity_id
_entity_poly.type
_entity_poly.pdbx_seq_one_letter_code
_entity_poly.pdbx_strand_id
1 'polypeptide(L)'
;LFRSYFKSKEDIYMAVVESELEMLSGAMEKVAEQDIAPDTKILRLIETHLDSIKMVVFRNGTLRAGFFRDIWRVEAVRKNFDRTETKLFRQVLTEGKEKGIFDIDNVNIVADIVHYCVKGIEAPYIRGQIGEELDDETGWAYVAKIVYGALGRKEQNKE
;
A
#
# COMPACT_ATOMS: atom_id res chain seq x y z
N LEU A 1 -21.03 -20.63 20.39
CA LEU A 1 -19.72 -21.12 19.91
C LEU A 1 -18.70 -19.97 19.72
N PHE A 2 -19.10 -18.77 19.29
CA PHE A 2 -18.17 -17.63 19.07
C PHE A 2 -17.58 -17.05 20.37
N ARG A 3 -18.26 -17.13 21.51
CA ARG A 3 -17.82 -16.56 22.79
C ARG A 3 -16.62 -17.31 23.44
N SER A 4 -16.26 -18.48 22.94
CA SER A 4 -15.12 -19.25 23.48
C SER A 4 -13.77 -18.89 22.87
N TYR A 5 -13.74 -18.24 21.70
CA TYR A 5 -12.50 -17.89 21.00
C TYR A 5 -12.05 -16.45 21.23
N PHE A 6 -13.00 -15.52 21.46
CA PHE A 6 -12.70 -14.11 21.66
C PHE A 6 -13.13 -13.65 23.04
N LYS A 7 -12.23 -13.10 23.81
CA LYS A 7 -12.47 -12.65 25.19
C LYS A 7 -13.21 -11.31 25.25
N SER A 8 -13.11 -10.50 24.18
CA SER A 8 -13.71 -9.17 24.12
C SER A 8 -14.17 -8.80 22.70
N LYS A 9 -14.98 -7.75 22.56
CA LYS A 9 -15.31 -7.16 21.25
C LYS A 9 -14.07 -6.63 20.54
N GLU A 10 -13.07 -6.26 21.31
CA GLU A 10 -11.79 -5.73 20.84
C GLU A 10 -10.95 -6.82 20.20
N ASP A 11 -10.93 -8.04 20.78
CA ASP A 11 -10.24 -9.19 20.19
C ASP A 11 -10.84 -9.53 18.82
N ILE A 12 -12.17 -9.44 18.69
CA ILE A 12 -12.85 -9.63 17.40
C ILE A 12 -12.44 -8.54 16.40
N TYR A 13 -12.41 -7.28 16.84
CA TYR A 13 -12.00 -6.17 16.00
C TYR A 13 -10.56 -6.36 15.47
N MET A 14 -9.63 -6.70 16.36
CA MET A 14 -8.23 -6.91 15.98
C MET A 14 -8.07 -8.11 15.05
N ALA A 15 -8.80 -9.21 15.27
CA ALA A 15 -8.79 -10.37 14.37
C ALA A 15 -9.32 -10.03 12.97
N VAL A 16 -10.33 -9.16 12.87
CA VAL A 16 -10.84 -8.68 11.58
C VAL A 16 -9.77 -7.82 10.88
N VAL A 17 -9.14 -6.88 11.60
CA VAL A 17 -8.06 -6.06 11.03
C VAL A 17 -6.91 -6.94 10.52
N GLU A 18 -6.47 -7.92 11.33
CA GLU A 18 -5.39 -8.86 10.95
C GLU A 18 -5.75 -9.64 9.68
N SER A 19 -6.97 -10.20 9.61
CA SER A 19 -7.45 -10.92 8.43
C SER A 19 -7.50 -10.05 7.18
N GLU A 20 -7.92 -8.80 7.30
CA GLU A 20 -7.96 -7.85 6.17
C GLU A 20 -6.54 -7.48 5.70
N LEU A 21 -5.58 -7.33 6.63
CA LEU A 21 -4.17 -7.08 6.28
C LEU A 21 -3.52 -8.30 5.63
N GLU A 22 -3.87 -9.52 6.02
CA GLU A 22 -3.43 -10.75 5.35
C GLU A 22 -3.95 -10.83 3.92
N MET A 23 -5.22 -10.51 3.70
CA MET A 23 -5.80 -10.45 2.35
C MET A 23 -5.13 -9.40 1.49
N LEU A 24 -4.82 -8.23 2.05
CA LEU A 24 -4.09 -7.17 1.37
C LEU A 24 -2.67 -7.62 0.99
N SER A 25 -1.94 -8.25 1.93
CA SER A 25 -0.61 -8.83 1.64
C SER A 25 -0.67 -9.78 0.45
N GLY A 26 -1.63 -10.71 0.44
CA GLY A 26 -1.81 -11.65 -0.67
C GLY A 26 -2.18 -10.98 -2.00
N ALA A 27 -2.94 -9.87 -1.98
CA ALA A 27 -3.24 -9.10 -3.17
C ALA A 27 -1.98 -8.41 -3.74
N MET A 28 -1.16 -7.81 -2.87
CA MET A 28 0.10 -7.17 -3.25
C MET A 28 1.13 -8.19 -3.77
N GLU A 29 1.24 -9.36 -3.15
CA GLU A 29 2.09 -10.46 -3.64
C GLU A 29 1.73 -10.87 -5.06
N LYS A 30 0.43 -11.02 -5.35
CA LYS A 30 -0.05 -11.31 -6.70
C LYS A 30 0.32 -10.23 -7.73
N VAL A 31 0.32 -8.96 -7.33
CA VAL A 31 0.78 -7.86 -8.20
C VAL A 31 2.27 -7.98 -8.47
N ALA A 32 3.07 -8.25 -7.44
CA ALA A 32 4.52 -8.38 -7.57
C ALA A 32 4.94 -9.57 -8.47
N GLU A 33 4.13 -10.63 -8.52
CA GLU A 33 4.35 -11.82 -9.35
C GLU A 33 3.94 -11.64 -10.82
N GLN A 34 3.22 -10.56 -11.18
CA GLN A 34 2.81 -10.33 -12.56
C GLN A 34 4.01 -10.10 -13.48
N ASP A 35 3.94 -10.62 -14.68
CA ASP A 35 4.93 -10.35 -15.74
C ASP A 35 4.61 -9.02 -16.45
N ILE A 36 4.87 -7.93 -15.73
CA ILE A 36 4.70 -6.56 -16.20
C ILE A 36 5.94 -5.73 -15.84
N ALA A 37 6.11 -4.60 -16.50
CA ALA A 37 7.26 -3.72 -16.27
C ALA A 37 7.31 -3.21 -14.81
N PRO A 38 8.51 -3.09 -14.21
CA PRO A 38 8.69 -2.65 -12.81
C PRO A 38 8.07 -1.28 -12.48
N ASP A 39 8.05 -0.36 -13.44
CA ASP A 39 7.41 0.95 -13.28
C ASP A 39 5.88 0.84 -13.17
N THR A 40 5.28 -0.05 -13.94
CA THR A 40 3.86 -0.38 -13.80
C THR A 40 3.59 -1.13 -12.50
N LYS A 41 4.47 -2.05 -12.12
CA LYS A 41 4.36 -2.87 -10.90
C LYS A 41 4.33 -2.02 -9.64
N ILE A 42 5.24 -1.04 -9.53
CA ILE A 42 5.32 -0.17 -8.35
C ILE A 42 4.05 0.67 -8.18
N LEU A 43 3.49 1.21 -9.26
CA LEU A 43 2.23 1.94 -9.20
C LEU A 43 1.07 1.04 -8.79
N ARG A 44 0.97 -0.16 -9.36
CA ARG A 44 -0.09 -1.12 -8.99
C ARG A 44 0.01 -1.58 -7.54
N LEU A 45 1.20 -1.71 -6.99
CA LEU A 45 1.37 -2.00 -5.56
C LEU A 45 0.81 -0.87 -4.70
N ILE A 46 1.11 0.39 -5.02
CA ILE A 46 0.61 1.57 -4.31
C ILE A 46 -0.92 1.65 -4.42
N GLU A 47 -1.47 1.48 -5.63
CA GLU A 47 -2.91 1.48 -5.89
C GLU A 47 -3.61 0.37 -5.11
N THR A 48 -3.10 -0.87 -5.20
CA THR A 48 -3.66 -2.02 -4.48
C THR A 48 -3.71 -1.78 -2.98
N HIS A 49 -2.66 -1.18 -2.40
CA HIS A 49 -2.61 -0.82 -0.99
C HIS A 49 -3.71 0.19 -0.64
N LEU A 50 -3.73 1.33 -1.30
CA LEU A 50 -4.63 2.43 -0.97
C LEU A 50 -6.11 2.06 -1.18
N ASP A 51 -6.43 1.43 -2.30
CA ASP A 51 -7.80 1.03 -2.61
C ASP A 51 -8.30 -0.09 -1.67
N SER A 52 -7.44 -1.07 -1.36
CA SER A 52 -7.84 -2.13 -0.45
C SER A 52 -8.11 -1.59 0.95
N ILE A 53 -7.26 -0.71 1.50
CA ILE A 53 -7.51 -0.09 2.81
C ILE A 53 -8.78 0.76 2.79
N LYS A 54 -8.99 1.56 1.74
CA LYS A 54 -10.21 2.35 1.55
C LYS A 54 -11.45 1.44 1.55
N MET A 55 -11.42 0.35 0.78
CA MET A 55 -12.53 -0.62 0.72
C MET A 55 -12.80 -1.29 2.06
N VAL A 56 -11.77 -1.68 2.81
CA VAL A 56 -11.90 -2.25 4.16
C VAL A 56 -12.61 -1.28 5.09
N VAL A 57 -12.18 -0.02 5.12
CA VAL A 57 -12.76 1.02 5.98
C VAL A 57 -14.21 1.32 5.58
N PHE A 58 -14.53 1.35 4.28
CA PHE A 58 -15.91 1.57 3.81
C PHE A 58 -16.83 0.40 4.13
N ARG A 59 -16.38 -0.84 3.86
CA ARG A 59 -17.17 -2.07 4.09
C ARG A 59 -17.45 -2.30 5.56
N ASN A 60 -16.51 -1.97 6.42
CA ASN A 60 -16.59 -2.17 7.86
C ASN A 60 -16.73 -0.81 8.57
N GLY A 61 -17.93 -0.19 8.50
CA GLY A 61 -18.17 1.16 9.07
C GLY A 61 -17.77 1.33 10.53
N THR A 62 -17.78 0.26 11.34
CA THR A 62 -17.25 0.21 12.71
C THR A 62 -15.73 0.29 12.76
N LEU A 63 -15.03 -0.20 11.73
CA LEU A 63 -13.58 -0.10 11.61
C LEU A 63 -13.14 1.35 11.38
N ARG A 64 -13.95 2.15 10.69
CA ARG A 64 -13.64 3.56 10.42
C ARG A 64 -13.42 4.37 11.70
N ALA A 65 -14.32 4.27 12.67
CA ALA A 65 -14.19 4.97 13.94
C ALA A 65 -13.07 4.40 14.81
N GLY A 66 -12.89 3.08 14.81
CA GLY A 66 -11.85 2.39 15.55
C GLY A 66 -10.45 2.60 14.96
N PHE A 67 -10.30 2.57 13.63
CA PHE A 67 -9.04 2.80 12.93
C PHE A 67 -8.39 4.14 13.29
N PHE A 68 -9.20 5.20 13.36
CA PHE A 68 -8.69 6.52 13.71
C PHE A 68 -8.53 6.75 15.22
N ARG A 69 -9.24 5.97 16.07
CA ARG A 69 -9.19 6.11 17.52
C ARG A 69 -8.07 5.30 18.16
N ASP A 70 -7.84 4.07 17.69
CA ASP A 70 -6.93 3.10 18.31
C ASP A 70 -5.71 2.79 17.42
N ILE A 71 -5.16 3.82 16.79
CA ILE A 71 -4.06 3.72 15.82
C ILE A 71 -2.87 2.90 16.34
N TRP A 72 -2.55 3.02 17.64
CA TRP A 72 -1.44 2.30 18.28
C TRP A 72 -1.63 0.78 18.30
N ARG A 73 -2.87 0.31 18.41
CA ARG A 73 -3.19 -1.11 18.39
C ARG A 73 -3.18 -1.65 16.96
N VAL A 74 -3.71 -0.88 16.04
CA VAL A 74 -3.61 -1.20 14.60
C VAL A 74 -2.16 -1.29 14.18
N GLU A 75 -1.29 -0.38 14.64
CA GLU A 75 0.16 -0.44 14.40
C GLU A 75 0.80 -1.75 14.87
N ALA A 76 0.35 -2.31 15.99
CA ALA A 76 0.91 -3.56 16.51
C ALA A 76 0.63 -4.75 15.57
N VAL A 77 -0.59 -4.86 15.02
CA VAL A 77 -0.96 -5.95 14.09
C VAL A 77 -0.44 -5.68 12.67
N ARG A 78 -0.20 -4.43 12.30
CA ARG A 78 0.33 -4.05 10.98
C ARG A 78 1.77 -4.48 10.74
N LYS A 79 2.56 -4.75 11.76
CA LYS A 79 4.01 -5.03 11.63
C LYS A 79 4.34 -6.10 10.58
N ASN A 80 3.54 -7.14 10.49
CA ASN A 80 3.76 -8.21 9.50
C ASN A 80 3.45 -7.71 8.09
N PHE A 81 2.35 -6.99 7.93
CA PHE A 81 1.97 -6.35 6.67
C PHE A 81 3.06 -5.36 6.22
N ASP A 82 3.46 -4.43 7.09
CA ASP A 82 4.49 -3.42 6.79
C ASP A 82 5.81 -4.05 6.33
N ARG A 83 6.22 -5.18 6.93
CA ARG A 83 7.41 -5.95 6.49
C ARG A 83 7.22 -6.56 5.11
N THR A 84 6.06 -7.17 4.86
CA THR A 84 5.75 -7.78 3.56
C THR A 84 5.73 -6.71 2.48
N GLU A 85 5.05 -5.61 2.70
CA GLU A 85 4.97 -4.51 1.76
C GLU A 85 6.35 -3.92 1.43
N THR A 86 7.14 -3.59 2.45
CA THR A 86 8.49 -3.07 2.23
C THR A 86 9.37 -4.06 1.45
N LYS A 87 9.23 -5.37 1.70
CA LYS A 87 9.92 -6.41 0.93
C LYS A 87 9.49 -6.40 -0.53
N LEU A 88 8.19 -6.28 -0.82
CA LEU A 88 7.69 -6.22 -2.19
C LEU A 88 8.17 -4.97 -2.92
N PHE A 89 8.16 -3.82 -2.27
CA PHE A 89 8.75 -2.60 -2.84
C PHE A 89 10.23 -2.79 -3.17
N ARG A 90 11.04 -3.37 -2.25
CA ARG A 90 12.45 -3.66 -2.52
C ARG A 90 12.62 -4.57 -3.73
N GLN A 91 11.84 -5.62 -3.84
CA GLN A 91 11.90 -6.55 -4.96
C GLN A 91 11.65 -5.83 -6.28
N VAL A 92 10.59 -5.05 -6.39
CA VAL A 92 10.24 -4.34 -7.62
C VAL A 92 11.25 -3.22 -7.94
N LEU A 93 11.73 -2.50 -6.93
CA LEU A 93 12.74 -1.47 -7.11
C LEU A 93 14.09 -2.05 -7.53
N THR A 94 14.47 -3.22 -7.00
CA THR A 94 15.68 -3.95 -7.42
C THR A 94 15.56 -4.37 -8.88
N GLU A 95 14.44 -4.98 -9.26
CA GLU A 95 14.15 -5.37 -10.63
C GLU A 95 14.24 -4.17 -11.58
N GLY A 96 13.64 -3.04 -11.22
CA GLY A 96 13.66 -1.82 -12.02
C GLY A 96 15.05 -1.19 -12.14
N LYS A 97 15.85 -1.24 -11.09
CA LYS A 97 17.25 -0.80 -11.11
C LYS A 97 18.10 -1.70 -12.02
N GLU A 98 17.99 -3.02 -11.88
CA GLU A 98 18.75 -3.99 -12.69
C GLU A 98 18.40 -3.91 -14.18
N LYS A 99 17.13 -3.62 -14.49
CA LYS A 99 16.68 -3.39 -15.88
C LYS A 99 16.97 -1.99 -16.40
N GLY A 100 17.61 -1.12 -15.59
CA GLY A 100 17.92 0.26 -15.97
C GLY A 100 16.72 1.18 -16.14
N ILE A 101 15.54 0.79 -15.60
CA ILE A 101 14.31 1.57 -15.65
C ILE A 101 14.34 2.68 -14.59
N PHE A 102 14.87 2.38 -13.39
CA PHE A 102 15.01 3.33 -12.30
C PHE A 102 16.47 3.75 -12.09
N ASP A 103 16.67 5.05 -11.80
CA ASP A 103 17.97 5.61 -11.43
C ASP A 103 18.01 5.87 -9.92
N ILE A 104 18.22 4.81 -9.16
CA ILE A 104 18.25 4.84 -7.70
C ILE A 104 19.53 4.17 -7.18
N ASP A 105 20.23 4.84 -6.26
CA ASP A 105 21.46 4.32 -5.67
C ASP A 105 21.20 3.27 -4.59
N ASN A 106 20.33 3.58 -3.63
CA ASN A 106 20.04 2.75 -2.47
C ASN A 106 18.60 2.29 -2.44
N VAL A 107 18.37 1.08 -2.94
CA VAL A 107 17.02 0.44 -2.99
C VAL A 107 16.38 0.33 -1.61
N ASN A 108 17.15 0.04 -0.56
CA ASN A 108 16.59 -0.15 0.78
C ASN A 108 16.00 1.15 1.33
N ILE A 109 16.75 2.25 1.23
CA ILE A 109 16.28 3.57 1.68
C ILE A 109 15.06 4.01 0.86
N VAL A 110 15.11 3.83 -0.47
CA VAL A 110 13.99 4.22 -1.34
C VAL A 110 12.74 3.40 -1.03
N ALA A 111 12.87 2.09 -0.80
CA ALA A 111 11.74 1.23 -0.41
C ALA A 111 11.10 1.68 0.91
N ASP A 112 11.93 2.00 1.91
CA ASP A 112 11.44 2.49 3.20
C ASP A 112 10.72 3.84 3.04
N ILE A 113 11.27 4.78 2.23
CA ILE A 113 10.63 6.06 1.94
C ILE A 113 9.29 5.86 1.23
N VAL A 114 9.23 5.02 0.19
CA VAL A 114 7.97 4.71 -0.54
C VAL A 114 6.94 4.16 0.43
N HIS A 115 7.32 3.18 1.27
CA HIS A 115 6.43 2.60 2.28
C HIS A 115 5.84 3.68 3.21
N TYR A 116 6.69 4.53 3.80
CA TYR A 116 6.21 5.58 4.70
C TYR A 116 5.43 6.68 3.99
N CYS A 117 5.72 6.98 2.73
CA CYS A 117 4.89 7.89 1.93
C CYS A 117 3.49 7.32 1.72
N VAL A 118 3.37 6.05 1.30
CA VAL A 118 2.08 5.38 1.12
C VAL A 118 1.30 5.34 2.43
N LYS A 119 1.94 4.93 3.52
CA LYS A 119 1.34 4.91 4.85
C LYS A 119 0.88 6.30 5.32
N GLY A 120 1.64 7.35 5.00
CA GLY A 120 1.31 8.73 5.35
C GLY A 120 0.08 9.27 4.63
N ILE A 121 -0.18 8.82 3.41
CA ILE A 121 -1.33 9.28 2.62
C ILE A 121 -2.60 8.43 2.81
N GLU A 122 -2.55 7.29 3.52
CA GLU A 122 -3.72 6.43 3.77
C GLU A 122 -4.91 7.21 4.36
N ALA A 123 -4.67 7.93 5.46
CA ALA A 123 -5.75 8.63 6.16
C ALA A 123 -6.39 9.73 5.30
N PRO A 124 -5.66 10.64 4.67
CA PRO A 124 -6.24 11.63 3.76
C PRO A 124 -6.89 10.98 2.52
N TYR A 125 -6.36 9.88 1.99
CA TYR A 125 -6.97 9.14 0.88
C TYR A 125 -8.33 8.53 1.28
N ILE A 126 -8.40 7.85 2.43
CA ILE A 126 -9.65 7.27 2.95
C ILE A 126 -10.70 8.35 3.21
N ARG A 127 -10.28 9.54 3.64
CA ARG A 127 -11.18 10.67 3.92
C ARG A 127 -11.62 11.46 2.68
N GLY A 128 -11.11 11.12 1.49
CA GLY A 128 -11.37 11.84 0.25
C GLY A 128 -10.70 13.23 0.20
N GLN A 129 -9.67 13.46 1.01
CA GLN A 129 -8.95 14.75 1.04
C GLN A 129 -7.90 14.87 -0.06
N ILE A 130 -7.58 13.77 -0.73
CA ILE A 130 -6.67 13.74 -1.87
C ILE A 130 -7.50 13.45 -3.12
N GLY A 131 -7.46 14.36 -4.08
CA GLY A 131 -8.14 14.18 -5.35
C GLY A 131 -9.65 14.38 -5.34
N GLU A 132 -10.21 15.06 -4.32
CA GLU A 132 -11.66 15.27 -4.16
C GLU A 132 -12.31 15.96 -5.40
N GLU A 133 -11.55 16.76 -6.14
CA GLU A 133 -11.98 17.45 -7.36
C GLU A 133 -11.49 16.78 -8.65
N LEU A 134 -10.74 15.66 -8.54
CA LEU A 134 -10.16 14.94 -9.66
C LEU A 134 -10.89 13.61 -9.83
N ASP A 135 -11.13 13.23 -11.09
CA ASP A 135 -11.49 11.85 -11.38
C ASP A 135 -10.31 10.91 -11.00
N ASP A 136 -10.62 9.64 -10.80
CA ASP A 136 -9.63 8.65 -10.35
C ASP A 136 -8.46 8.55 -11.35
N GLU A 137 -8.70 8.63 -12.65
CA GLU A 137 -7.69 8.55 -13.69
C GLU A 137 -6.70 9.72 -13.62
N THR A 138 -7.22 10.94 -13.47
CA THR A 138 -6.39 12.15 -13.33
C THR A 138 -5.59 12.12 -12.03
N GLY A 139 -6.20 11.69 -10.92
CA GLY A 139 -5.53 11.53 -9.64
C GLY A 139 -4.34 10.57 -9.74
N TRP A 140 -4.55 9.41 -10.34
CA TRP A 140 -3.48 8.41 -10.53
C TRP A 140 -2.37 8.88 -11.48
N ALA A 141 -2.67 9.70 -12.48
CA ALA A 141 -1.65 10.30 -13.34
C ALA A 141 -0.68 11.20 -12.54
N TYR A 142 -1.17 11.95 -11.54
CA TYR A 142 -0.31 12.72 -10.64
C TYR A 142 0.52 11.83 -9.72
N VAL A 143 -0.05 10.79 -9.15
CA VAL A 143 0.69 9.80 -8.36
C VAL A 143 1.82 9.20 -9.19
N ALA A 144 1.53 8.75 -10.40
CA ALA A 144 2.53 8.20 -11.33
C ALA A 144 3.64 9.20 -11.61
N LYS A 145 3.32 10.45 -11.90
CA LYS A 145 4.30 11.51 -12.17
C LYS A 145 5.25 11.74 -10.99
N ILE A 146 4.72 11.77 -9.77
CA ILE A 146 5.51 11.97 -8.55
C ILE A 146 6.40 10.76 -8.31
N VAL A 147 5.84 9.54 -8.36
CA VAL A 147 6.57 8.30 -8.13
C VAL A 147 7.69 8.12 -9.16
N TYR A 148 7.38 8.28 -10.44
CA TYR A 148 8.37 8.15 -11.51
C TYR A 148 9.47 9.20 -11.43
N GLY A 149 9.12 10.44 -11.09
CA GLY A 149 10.11 11.50 -10.86
C GLY A 149 11.03 11.16 -9.68
N ALA A 150 10.49 10.69 -8.57
CA ALA A 150 11.28 10.30 -7.39
C ALA A 150 12.20 9.09 -7.65
N LEU A 151 11.78 8.16 -8.50
CA LEU A 151 12.57 6.97 -8.87
C LEU A 151 13.54 7.21 -10.02
N GLY A 152 13.61 8.43 -10.59
CA GLY A 152 14.44 8.72 -11.76
C GLY A 152 14.10 7.81 -12.93
N ARG A 153 12.80 7.57 -13.19
CA ARG A 153 12.35 6.71 -14.28
C ARG A 153 12.90 7.21 -15.61
N LYS A 154 13.64 6.38 -16.29
CA LYS A 154 14.16 6.65 -17.63
C LYS A 154 13.05 6.39 -18.67
N GLU A 155 12.83 7.36 -19.58
CA GLU A 155 11.97 7.10 -20.72
C GLU A 155 12.58 5.99 -21.57
N GLN A 156 11.81 4.94 -21.79
CA GLN A 156 12.22 3.93 -22.78
C GLN A 156 12.07 4.56 -24.15
N ASN A 157 13.18 4.85 -24.81
CA ASN A 157 13.18 5.22 -26.22
C ASN A 157 12.46 4.08 -26.97
N LYS A 158 11.29 4.37 -27.52
CA LYS A 158 10.65 3.48 -28.50
C LYS A 158 11.54 3.52 -29.74
N GLU A 159 12.39 2.49 -29.93
CA GLU A 159 12.96 2.17 -31.22
C GLU A 159 11.88 1.67 -32.18
#